data_c4d08ff65cd756854ddd51cf8f6a1f2a
#
_entry.id   c4d08ff65cd756854ddd51cf8f6a1f2a
#
_cell.length_a   1.000
_cell.length_b   1.000
_cell.length_c   1.000
_cell.angle_alpha   90.00
_cell.angle_beta   90.00
_cell.angle_gamma   90.00
#
_symmetry.space_group_name_H-M   'P 1'
#
loop_
_entity.id
_entity.type
_entity.pdbx_description
1 polymer ?
#
loop_
_entity_poly.entity_id
_entity_poly.type
_entity_poly.pdbx_seq_one_letter_code
_entity_poly.pdbx_strand_id
1 'polypeptide(L)'
;MPRSILIVDDHEAIRRQLRCLFNPHREFTVCGEAVHGVDAIEKAQQLSPDLIILDLAMPEMNGLEAAAALKYMMPAVPLFLLTVHYSREMELAALGSGICAVFSKHDDLEALVRRARQELKLESPAVGEAGAPGET
;
A
#
# COMPACT_ATOMS: atom_id res chain seq x y z
N MET A 1 -16.32 3.82 8.70
CA MET A 1 -15.26 4.74 8.26
C MET A 1 -14.39 4.07 7.21
N PRO A 2 -14.16 4.71 6.07
CA PRO A 2 -13.24 4.15 5.09
C PRO A 2 -11.83 4.06 5.65
N ARG A 3 -11.10 3.06 5.18
CA ARG A 3 -9.70 2.92 5.54
C ARG A 3 -8.86 3.79 4.61
N SER A 4 -7.93 4.52 5.18
CA SER A 4 -7.19 5.53 4.44
C SER A 4 -5.88 4.99 3.90
N ILE A 5 -5.56 5.36 2.66
CA ILE A 5 -4.40 4.89 1.94
C ILE A 5 -3.53 6.08 1.54
N LEU A 6 -2.24 5.99 1.83
CA LEU A 6 -1.26 6.95 1.36
C LEU A 6 -0.50 6.32 0.19
N ILE A 7 -0.44 7.01 -0.94
CA ILE A 7 0.23 6.53 -2.14
C ILE A 7 1.53 7.31 -2.30
N VAL A 8 2.66 6.59 -2.42
CA VAL A 8 3.98 7.20 -2.51
C VAL A 8 4.65 6.74 -3.79
N ASP A 9 4.79 7.64 -4.76
CA ASP A 9 5.43 7.36 -6.05
C ASP A 9 5.76 8.71 -6.68
N ASP A 10 6.93 8.81 -7.30
CA ASP A 10 7.33 10.06 -7.94
C ASP A 10 6.70 10.26 -9.32
N HIS A 11 5.98 9.27 -9.84
CA HIS A 11 5.33 9.34 -11.14
C HIS A 11 3.84 9.62 -10.99
N GLU A 12 3.41 10.74 -11.51
CA GLU A 12 2.00 11.15 -11.45
C GLU A 12 1.09 10.11 -12.09
N ALA A 13 1.53 9.51 -13.19
CA ALA A 13 0.70 8.53 -13.90
C ALA A 13 0.40 7.31 -13.03
N ILE A 14 1.38 6.87 -12.26
CA ILE A 14 1.18 5.72 -11.36
C ILE A 14 0.27 6.10 -10.20
N ARG A 15 0.47 7.29 -9.62
CA ARG A 15 -0.41 7.72 -8.53
C ARG A 15 -1.86 7.80 -9.00
N ARG A 16 -2.07 8.34 -10.22
CA ARG A 16 -3.42 8.42 -10.78
C ARG A 16 -4.02 7.04 -11.00
N GLN A 17 -3.21 6.11 -11.51
CA GLN A 17 -3.65 4.75 -11.73
C GLN A 17 -4.11 4.10 -10.42
N LEU A 18 -3.35 4.30 -9.36
CA LEU A 18 -3.70 3.75 -8.05
C LEU A 18 -4.94 4.41 -7.47
N ARG A 19 -5.07 5.73 -7.62
CA ARG A 19 -6.30 6.41 -7.19
C ARG A 19 -7.51 5.83 -7.89
N CYS A 20 -7.40 5.63 -9.21
CA CYS A 20 -8.51 5.08 -9.98
C CYS A 20 -8.80 3.64 -9.59
N LEU A 21 -7.77 2.90 -9.20
CA LEU A 21 -7.93 1.51 -8.78
C LEU A 21 -8.76 1.41 -7.51
N PHE A 22 -8.51 2.28 -6.54
CA PHE A 22 -9.20 2.22 -5.24
C PHE A 22 -10.51 3.01 -5.23
N ASN A 23 -10.65 3.99 -6.10
CA ASN A 23 -11.78 4.91 -6.06
C ASN A 23 -13.16 4.24 -6.10
N PRO A 24 -13.36 3.17 -6.89
CA PRO A 24 -14.68 2.51 -6.90
C PRO A 24 -15.02 1.75 -5.63
N HIS A 25 -14.04 1.51 -4.77
CA HIS A 25 -14.24 0.68 -3.57
C HIS A 25 -14.45 1.57 -2.36
N ARG A 26 -15.69 1.61 -1.88
CA ARG A 26 -16.08 2.54 -0.81
C ARG A 26 -15.45 2.26 0.52
N GLU A 27 -14.91 1.06 0.71
CA GLU A 27 -14.25 0.72 1.96
C GLU A 27 -12.87 1.38 2.09
N PHE A 28 -12.38 1.99 1.00
CA PHE A 28 -11.08 2.68 0.99
C PHE A 28 -11.24 4.14 0.61
N THR A 29 -10.31 4.98 1.09
CA THR A 29 -10.17 6.34 0.61
C THR A 29 -8.69 6.66 0.50
N VAL A 30 -8.29 7.32 -0.58
CA VAL A 30 -6.91 7.76 -0.73
C VAL A 30 -6.80 9.09 0.01
N CYS A 31 -6.10 9.08 1.14
CA CYS A 31 -6.02 10.26 1.99
C CYS A 31 -4.94 11.24 1.56
N GLY A 32 -4.00 10.80 0.73
CA GLY A 32 -2.94 11.70 0.27
C GLY A 32 -1.97 10.99 -0.64
N GLU A 33 -1.06 11.76 -1.22
CA GLU A 33 -0.03 11.28 -2.11
C GLU A 33 1.28 11.93 -1.75
N ALA A 34 2.37 11.19 -1.90
CA ALA A 34 3.71 11.70 -1.66
C ALA A 34 4.57 11.36 -2.86
N VAL A 35 5.61 12.17 -3.11
CA VAL A 35 6.42 12.04 -4.32
C VAL A 35 7.82 11.50 -4.05
N HIS A 36 8.22 11.38 -2.79
CA HIS A 36 9.50 10.77 -2.42
C HIS A 36 9.43 10.38 -0.95
N GLY A 37 10.52 9.77 -0.46
CA GLY A 37 10.52 9.19 0.88
C GLY A 37 10.33 10.19 2.00
N VAL A 38 10.98 11.35 1.92
CA VAL A 38 10.86 12.37 2.96
C VAL A 38 9.42 12.89 3.02
N ASP A 39 8.84 13.17 1.85
CA ASP A 39 7.46 13.62 1.75
C ASP A 39 6.51 12.57 2.32
N ALA A 40 6.81 11.28 2.08
CA ALA A 40 6.00 10.18 2.59
C ALA A 40 5.99 10.16 4.12
N ILE A 41 7.15 10.38 4.73
CA ILE A 41 7.26 10.38 6.18
C ILE A 41 6.44 11.52 6.77
N GLU A 42 6.57 12.72 6.20
CA GLU A 42 5.81 13.87 6.66
C GLU A 42 4.30 13.65 6.53
N LYS A 43 3.87 13.16 5.38
CA LYS A 43 2.44 12.95 5.15
C LYS A 43 1.89 11.82 5.99
N ALA A 44 2.67 10.78 6.22
CA ALA A 44 2.23 9.71 7.10
C ALA A 44 1.99 10.22 8.52
N GLN A 45 2.85 11.10 8.99
CA GLN A 45 2.68 11.69 10.32
C GLN A 45 1.43 12.57 10.38
N GLN A 46 1.19 13.34 9.33
CA GLN A 46 0.05 14.25 9.29
C GLN A 46 -1.28 13.53 9.10
N LEU A 47 -1.28 12.48 8.28
CA LEU A 47 -2.53 11.88 7.82
C LEU A 47 -2.89 10.58 8.54
N SER A 48 -1.94 9.97 9.21
CA SER A 48 -2.15 8.70 9.94
C SER A 48 -2.87 7.66 9.08
N PRO A 49 -2.29 7.27 7.93
CA PRO A 49 -2.96 6.34 7.04
C PRO A 49 -3.07 4.94 7.62
N ASP A 50 -4.03 4.17 7.13
CA ASP A 50 -4.21 2.77 7.52
C ASP A 50 -3.35 1.84 6.69
N LEU A 51 -2.93 2.28 5.50
CA LEU A 51 -2.10 1.50 4.59
C LEU A 51 -1.24 2.46 3.78
N ILE A 52 0.01 2.09 3.53
CA ILE A 52 0.92 2.88 2.71
C ILE A 52 1.41 2.04 1.55
N ILE A 53 1.29 2.56 0.33
CA ILE A 53 1.78 1.91 -0.88
C ILE A 53 2.99 2.71 -1.36
N LEU A 54 4.15 2.06 -1.45
CA LEU A 54 5.41 2.70 -1.74
C LEU A 54 6.01 2.20 -3.05
N ASP A 55 6.51 3.13 -3.85
CA ASP A 55 7.36 2.79 -4.99
C ASP A 55 8.78 2.47 -4.48
N LEU A 56 9.41 1.46 -5.06
CA LEU A 56 10.77 1.10 -4.69
C LEU A 56 11.78 2.16 -5.14
N ALA A 57 11.66 2.61 -6.40
CA ALA A 57 12.65 3.49 -7.01
C ALA A 57 12.19 4.94 -6.96
N MET A 58 12.65 5.67 -5.97
CA MET A 58 12.34 7.08 -5.82
C MET A 58 13.61 7.88 -5.65
N PRO A 59 13.63 9.16 -6.04
CA PRO A 59 14.81 10.00 -5.82
C PRO A 59 15.07 10.21 -4.34
N GLU A 60 16.33 10.40 -3.99
CA GLU A 60 16.80 10.74 -2.65
C GLU A 60 16.71 9.62 -1.64
N MET A 61 15.54 9.00 -1.51
CA MET A 61 15.34 7.93 -0.54
C MET A 61 14.49 6.87 -1.21
N ASN A 62 15.05 5.67 -1.41
CA ASN A 62 14.31 4.61 -2.08
C ASN A 62 13.23 4.03 -1.16
N GLY A 63 12.38 3.18 -1.74
CA GLY A 63 11.24 2.64 -1.02
C GLY A 63 11.61 1.81 0.21
N LEU A 64 12.73 1.11 0.17
CA LEU A 64 13.15 0.31 1.33
C LEU A 64 13.61 1.20 2.48
N GLU A 65 14.31 2.29 2.16
CA GLU A 65 14.73 3.25 3.20
C GLU A 65 13.52 3.94 3.82
N ALA A 66 12.57 4.35 2.97
CA ALA A 66 11.34 4.97 3.44
C ALA A 66 10.55 3.98 4.30
N ALA A 67 10.49 2.72 3.88
CA ALA A 67 9.77 1.70 4.63
C ALA A 67 10.37 1.49 6.01
N ALA A 68 11.70 1.49 6.12
CA ALA A 68 12.34 1.33 7.42
C ALA A 68 11.95 2.44 8.38
N ALA A 69 11.96 3.70 7.89
CA ALA A 69 11.59 4.84 8.70
C ALA A 69 10.12 4.79 9.10
N LEU A 70 9.24 4.46 8.15
CA LEU A 70 7.81 4.38 8.42
C LEU A 70 7.48 3.24 9.38
N LYS A 71 8.17 2.11 9.24
CA LYS A 71 7.94 0.98 10.13
C LYS A 71 8.34 1.31 11.55
N TYR A 72 9.42 2.07 11.70
CA TYR A 72 9.85 2.51 13.02
C TYR A 72 8.81 3.44 13.65
N MET A 73 8.27 4.37 12.86
CA MET A 73 7.31 5.36 13.35
C MET A 73 5.91 4.79 13.54
N MET A 74 5.51 3.88 12.65
CA MET A 74 4.14 3.37 12.60
C MET A 74 4.15 1.85 12.44
N PRO A 75 4.59 1.11 13.46
CA PRO A 75 4.80 -0.34 13.31
C PRO A 75 3.53 -1.13 12.99
N ALA A 76 2.36 -0.59 13.29
CA ALA A 76 1.11 -1.29 13.05
C ALA A 76 0.55 -1.06 11.64
N VAL A 77 1.08 -0.10 10.90
CA VAL A 77 0.56 0.23 9.57
C VAL A 77 1.21 -0.68 8.53
N PRO A 78 0.42 -1.46 7.76
CA PRO A 78 1.01 -2.29 6.72
C PRO A 78 1.58 -1.45 5.58
N LEU A 79 2.71 -1.91 5.05
CA LEU A 79 3.42 -1.25 3.97
C LEU A 79 3.44 -2.20 2.78
N PHE A 80 2.95 -1.73 1.63
CA PHE A 80 3.01 -2.47 0.37
C PHE A 80 4.06 -1.82 -0.51
N LEU A 81 4.88 -2.64 -1.15
CA LEU A 81 5.89 -2.14 -2.09
C LEU A 81 5.43 -2.44 -3.51
N LEU A 82 5.57 -1.46 -4.39
CA LEU A 82 5.18 -1.58 -5.79
C LEU A 82 6.40 -1.26 -6.64
N THR A 83 6.75 -2.12 -7.59
CA THR A 83 7.99 -1.95 -8.36
C THR A 83 7.83 -2.44 -9.80
N VAL A 84 8.56 -1.78 -10.73
CA VAL A 84 8.65 -2.27 -12.11
C VAL A 84 9.73 -3.34 -12.26
N HIS A 85 10.59 -3.50 -11.26
CA HIS A 85 11.73 -4.42 -11.31
C HIS A 85 11.60 -5.51 -10.26
N TYR A 86 10.51 -6.25 -10.33
CA TYR A 86 10.25 -7.32 -9.38
C TYR A 86 11.27 -8.46 -9.56
N SER A 87 11.78 -8.97 -8.45
CA SER A 87 12.53 -10.21 -8.44
C SER A 87 12.27 -10.92 -7.12
N ARG A 88 12.46 -12.24 -7.11
CA ARG A 88 12.25 -13.00 -5.89
C ARG A 88 13.20 -12.54 -4.78
N GLU A 89 14.45 -12.25 -5.16
CA GLU A 89 15.43 -11.78 -4.19
C GLU A 89 15.01 -10.48 -3.55
N MET A 90 14.53 -9.55 -4.36
CA MET A 90 14.07 -8.26 -3.87
C MET A 90 12.85 -8.43 -2.97
N GLU A 91 11.94 -9.32 -3.37
CA GLU A 91 10.76 -9.58 -2.56
C GLU A 91 11.14 -10.11 -1.19
N LEU A 92 12.06 -11.07 -1.14
CA LEU A 92 12.48 -11.65 0.14
C LEU A 92 13.16 -10.61 1.01
N ALA A 93 13.98 -9.75 0.41
CA ALA A 93 14.64 -8.68 1.15
C ALA A 93 13.62 -7.70 1.72
N ALA A 94 12.61 -7.33 0.93
CA ALA A 94 11.59 -6.40 1.35
C ALA A 94 10.76 -6.97 2.50
N LEU A 95 10.35 -8.23 2.38
CA LEU A 95 9.57 -8.87 3.43
C LEU A 95 10.37 -8.96 4.72
N GLY A 96 11.68 -9.22 4.60
CA GLY A 96 12.57 -9.26 5.76
C GLY A 96 12.75 -7.91 6.42
N SER A 97 12.45 -6.82 5.71
CA SER A 97 12.56 -5.46 6.22
C SER A 97 11.25 -4.92 6.79
N GLY A 98 10.22 -5.76 6.85
CA GLY A 98 8.95 -5.35 7.44
C GLY A 98 7.89 -4.93 6.44
N ILE A 99 8.17 -5.04 5.15
CA ILE A 99 7.15 -4.81 4.13
C ILE A 99 6.20 -5.99 4.11
N CYS A 100 4.92 -5.70 4.06
CA CYS A 100 3.87 -6.69 4.19
C CYS A 100 3.66 -7.48 2.89
N ALA A 101 3.79 -6.82 1.74
CA ALA A 101 3.59 -7.45 0.44
C ALA A 101 4.30 -6.65 -0.64
N VAL A 102 4.71 -7.34 -1.71
CA VAL A 102 5.41 -6.73 -2.84
C VAL A 102 4.63 -7.05 -4.11
N PHE A 103 4.40 -6.04 -4.93
CA PHE A 103 3.66 -6.17 -6.18
C PHE A 103 4.48 -5.62 -7.34
N SER A 104 4.38 -6.25 -8.49
CA SER A 104 4.98 -5.74 -9.71
C SER A 104 4.00 -4.76 -10.37
N LYS A 105 4.53 -3.65 -10.89
CA LYS A 105 3.70 -2.69 -11.63
C LYS A 105 3.16 -3.27 -12.93
N HIS A 106 3.69 -4.42 -13.35
CA HIS A 106 3.23 -5.11 -14.56
C HIS A 106 2.17 -6.16 -14.27
N ASP A 107 1.87 -6.43 -13.01
CA ASP A 107 0.89 -7.44 -12.62
C ASP A 107 -0.52 -6.85 -12.59
N ASP A 108 -1.49 -7.73 -12.40
CA ASP A 108 -2.87 -7.34 -12.18
C ASP A 108 -2.99 -6.63 -10.84
N LEU A 109 -3.22 -5.32 -10.88
CA LEU A 109 -3.29 -4.52 -9.66
C LEU A 109 -4.53 -4.78 -8.82
N GLU A 110 -5.52 -5.52 -9.36
CA GLU A 110 -6.65 -5.94 -8.53
C GLU A 110 -6.20 -6.84 -7.39
N ALA A 111 -5.09 -7.56 -7.57
CA ALA A 111 -4.51 -8.36 -6.49
C ALA A 111 -4.10 -7.47 -5.33
N LEU A 112 -3.66 -6.27 -5.61
CA LEU A 112 -3.28 -5.31 -4.59
C LEU A 112 -4.48 -4.91 -3.74
N VAL A 113 -5.61 -4.67 -4.39
CA VAL A 113 -6.85 -4.34 -3.68
C VAL A 113 -7.30 -5.50 -2.80
N ARG A 114 -7.23 -6.72 -3.33
CA ARG A 114 -7.61 -7.91 -2.54
C ARG A 114 -6.74 -8.06 -1.31
N ARG A 115 -5.42 -7.86 -1.48
CA ARG A 115 -4.50 -7.97 -0.36
C ARG A 115 -4.75 -6.87 0.67
N ALA A 116 -5.10 -5.66 0.20
CA ALA A 116 -5.41 -4.55 1.10
C ALA A 116 -6.60 -4.91 1.99
N ARG A 117 -7.63 -5.52 1.41
CA ARG A 117 -8.78 -5.96 2.21
C ARG A 117 -8.36 -6.96 3.27
N GLN A 118 -7.50 -7.91 2.91
CA GLN A 118 -7.04 -8.92 3.86
C GLN A 118 -6.25 -8.29 5.00
N GLU A 119 -5.31 -7.40 4.67
CA GLU A 119 -4.45 -6.82 5.69
C GLU A 119 -5.21 -5.87 6.62
N LEU A 120 -6.20 -5.19 6.11
CA LEU A 120 -7.02 -4.30 6.92
C LEU A 120 -8.23 -5.00 7.50
N LYS A 121 -8.36 -6.31 7.24
CA LYS A 121 -9.42 -7.15 7.79
C LYS A 121 -10.80 -6.65 7.39
N LEU A 122 -10.93 -6.26 6.12
CA LEU A 122 -12.19 -5.80 5.57
C LEU A 122 -12.83 -6.94 4.80
N GLU A 123 -14.16 -7.06 4.92
CA GLU A 123 -14.88 -8.06 4.16
C GLU A 123 -15.18 -7.55 2.78
N SER A 124 -15.02 -8.42 1.79
CA SER A 124 -15.53 -8.13 0.47
C SER A 124 -17.04 -8.08 0.53
N PRO A 125 -17.68 -7.10 -0.11
CA PRO A 125 -19.14 -7.03 -0.10
C PRO A 125 -19.82 -8.32 -0.55
N ALA A 126 -19.29 -8.97 -1.57
CA ALA A 126 -19.89 -10.21 -2.06
C ALA A 126 -19.74 -11.35 -1.07
N VAL A 127 -18.58 -11.41 -0.41
CA VAL A 127 -18.31 -12.46 0.56
C VAL A 127 -19.11 -12.23 1.83
N GLY A 128 -19.23 -10.97 2.21
CA GLY A 128 -19.98 -10.64 3.40
C GLY A 128 -21.39 -11.16 3.39
N GLU A 129 -21.98 -11.19 2.23
CA GLU A 129 -23.31 -11.74 2.11
C GLU A 129 -23.34 -13.24 2.27
N ALA A 130 -22.40 -13.86 1.66
CA ALA A 130 -22.37 -15.29 1.67
C ALA A 130 -22.08 -15.79 3.05
N GLY A 131 -21.38 -15.12 3.68
CA GLY A 131 -21.06 -15.48 4.76
C GLY A 131 -21.06 -15.99 5.61
N ALA A 132 -21.10 -15.94 5.16
CA ALA A 132 -20.90 -16.28 5.74
C ALA A 132 -21.05 -16.75 6.74
N PRO A 133 -21.44 -17.06 6.87
CA PRO A 133 -21.71 -17.51 7.94
C PRO A 133 -20.73 -17.85 8.79
N GLY A 134 -20.47 -17.58 8.70
CA GLY A 134 -19.78 -17.66 9.26
C GLY A 134 -18.93 -18.12 9.40
N GLU A 135 -18.96 -18.24 9.05
CA GLU A 135 -18.27 -18.49 9.01
C GLU A 135 -17.42 -18.38 9.34
N THR A 136 -17.55 -18.54 9.37
CA THR A 136 -17.01 -18.49 9.62
C THR A 136 -16.70 -18.41 9.88
#